data_ee4fb7ce56fe12538634c098a5e244b2
#
_entry.id   ee4fb7ce56fe12538634c098a5e244b2
#
_cell.length_a   1.000
_cell.length_b   1.000
_cell.length_c   1.000
_cell.angle_alpha   90.00
_cell.angle_beta   90.00
_cell.angle_gamma   90.00
#
_symmetry.space_group_name_H-M   'P 1'
#
loop_
_entity.id
_entity.type
_entity.pdbx_description
1 polymer ?
#
loop_
_entity_poly.entity_id
_entity_poly.type
_entity_poly.pdbx_seq_one_letter_code
_entity_poly.pdbx_strand_id
1 'polypeptide(L)'
;MTDVPRDGREPAAIALTPNLSARYREDDLARIRAAAPGARLVNVSLEGLADSPLDDVEVLLRGPMRTANFDRLLARCPSLRWVHSATAGVERVLTPDAAARGLMITNARGVFSEPIAEYTVMMILSVLRRLPELFELQGERTWQPLPAREMRQVTIGVVGLGSIGRNVARLALSFGARVIGTRKEPDLRKDFTEPMPEGLERILDHDQLPELLAESDFVVLAVPLTPETDKLMNGPRLAQMKQDSWLINVARGQLVDQRALLRALRNGPMEGAILDTIWEEPLPASSPLWDAPGLIITPHTSWSSGRVLDRSIELFCDYLARYRDGREMLNLVDPEAGY
;
A
#
# COMPACT_ATOMS: atom_id res chain seq x y z
N MET A 1 -13.28 6.34 20.48
CA MET A 1 -13.24 7.60 19.69
C MET A 1 -12.47 8.61 20.50
N THR A 2 -11.20 8.84 20.17
CA THR A 2 -10.40 9.90 20.81
C THR A 2 -11.00 11.25 20.39
N ASP A 3 -11.36 12.04 21.39
CA ASP A 3 -11.86 13.42 21.21
C ASP A 3 -10.68 14.26 20.68
N VAL A 4 -10.56 14.34 19.36
CA VAL A 4 -9.51 15.12 18.69
C VAL A 4 -9.81 16.59 18.98
N PRO A 5 -8.88 17.37 19.53
CA PRO A 5 -9.09 18.79 19.76
C PRO A 5 -9.41 19.45 18.42
N ARG A 6 -10.68 19.83 18.23
CA ARG A 6 -11.15 20.59 17.06
C ARG A 6 -11.01 22.10 17.32
N ASP A 7 -9.89 22.49 17.93
CA ASP A 7 -9.70 23.88 18.37
C ASP A 7 -9.50 24.87 17.21
N GLY A 8 -9.43 24.35 15.96
CA GLY A 8 -9.33 25.17 14.75
C GLY A 8 -8.23 26.22 14.87
N ARG A 9 -6.97 25.80 15.07
CA ARG A 9 -5.83 26.73 15.18
C ARG A 9 -4.67 26.29 14.33
N GLU A 10 -3.88 27.26 13.93
CA GLU A 10 -2.64 27.02 13.23
C GLU A 10 -1.61 26.35 14.14
N PRO A 11 -0.90 25.29 13.70
CA PRO A 11 0.15 24.68 14.49
C PRO A 11 1.35 25.64 14.67
N ALA A 12 1.94 25.65 15.87
CA ALA A 12 3.12 26.48 16.14
C ALA A 12 4.34 26.02 15.34
N ALA A 13 4.59 24.70 15.25
CA ALA A 13 5.65 24.14 14.43
C ALA A 13 5.25 22.80 13.81
N ILE A 14 5.81 22.55 12.63
CA ILE A 14 5.63 21.32 11.84
C ILE A 14 7.01 20.69 11.64
N ALA A 15 7.17 19.45 12.10
CA ALA A 15 8.36 18.67 11.82
C ALA A 15 8.19 17.88 10.52
N LEU A 16 9.21 17.88 9.68
CA LEU A 16 9.25 17.20 8.39
C LEU A 16 10.40 16.20 8.37
N THR A 17 10.12 14.92 8.15
CA THR A 17 11.15 13.94 7.85
C THR A 17 11.20 13.65 6.35
N PRO A 18 12.35 13.22 5.78
CA PRO A 18 12.43 12.88 4.36
C PRO A 18 11.37 11.89 3.93
N ASN A 19 10.80 12.08 2.74
CA ASN A 19 9.81 11.17 2.15
C ASN A 19 10.50 10.00 1.40
N LEU A 20 9.74 8.97 1.04
CA LEU A 20 10.20 7.73 0.38
C LEU A 20 11.06 7.96 -0.87
N SER A 21 10.86 9.03 -1.62
CA SER A 21 11.47 9.22 -2.93
C SER A 21 12.50 10.36 -3.02
N ALA A 22 12.49 11.33 -2.11
CA ALA A 22 13.41 12.48 -2.19
C ALA A 22 13.33 13.40 -0.96
N ARG A 23 14.27 14.35 -0.88
CA ARG A 23 14.12 15.54 -0.05
C ARG A 23 13.04 16.44 -0.66
N TYR A 24 12.31 17.15 0.19
CA TYR A 24 11.34 18.16 -0.26
C TYR A 24 12.05 19.24 -1.07
N ARG A 25 11.48 19.58 -2.21
CA ARG A 25 11.92 20.70 -3.06
C ARG A 25 11.46 22.02 -2.41
N GLU A 26 12.03 23.15 -2.80
CA GLU A 26 11.58 24.46 -2.26
C GLU A 26 10.09 24.73 -2.57
N ASP A 27 9.60 24.31 -3.74
CA ASP A 27 8.18 24.42 -4.09
C ASP A 27 7.28 23.59 -3.16
N ASP A 28 7.71 22.40 -2.74
CA ASP A 28 6.98 21.57 -1.78
C ASP A 28 6.90 22.25 -0.41
N LEU A 29 8.01 22.81 0.05
CA LEU A 29 8.08 23.57 1.29
C LEU A 29 7.25 24.87 1.22
N ALA A 30 7.24 25.55 0.08
CA ALA A 30 6.40 26.73 -0.16
C ALA A 30 4.91 26.39 -0.06
N ARG A 31 4.48 25.24 -0.61
CA ARG A 31 3.09 24.74 -0.49
C ARG A 31 2.71 24.44 0.95
N ILE A 32 3.61 23.82 1.72
CA ILE A 32 3.39 23.54 3.15
C ILE A 32 3.29 24.85 3.94
N ARG A 33 4.19 25.81 3.69
CA ARG A 33 4.13 27.16 4.31
C ARG A 33 2.84 27.90 3.96
N ALA A 34 2.35 27.77 2.72
CA ALA A 34 1.08 28.38 2.31
C ALA A 34 -0.14 27.76 3.02
N ALA A 35 -0.09 26.44 3.31
CA ALA A 35 -1.15 25.76 4.03
C ALA A 35 -1.16 26.09 5.55
N ALA A 36 0.00 26.44 6.12
CA ALA A 36 0.18 26.86 7.52
C ALA A 36 1.20 28.03 7.62
N PRO A 37 0.78 29.28 7.29
CA PRO A 37 1.70 30.42 7.15
C PRO A 37 2.42 30.82 8.42
N GLY A 38 1.82 30.63 9.61
CA GLY A 38 2.42 30.94 10.91
C GLY A 38 3.29 29.84 11.48
N ALA A 39 3.28 28.65 10.88
CA ALA A 39 4.00 27.49 11.41
C ALA A 39 5.51 27.55 11.09
N ARG A 40 6.33 27.30 12.09
CA ARG A 40 7.76 27.06 11.91
C ARG A 40 8.00 25.66 11.34
N LEU A 41 8.78 25.54 10.27
CA LEU A 41 9.17 24.22 9.74
C LEU A 41 10.49 23.77 10.38
N VAL A 42 10.53 22.51 10.81
CA VAL A 42 11.68 21.85 11.43
C VAL A 42 12.04 20.62 10.60
N ASN A 43 13.27 20.56 10.09
CA ASN A 43 13.73 19.36 9.40
C ASN A 43 14.24 18.33 10.41
N VAL A 44 13.80 17.10 10.25
CA VAL A 44 14.21 15.97 11.09
C VAL A 44 14.72 14.84 10.20
N SER A 45 15.91 14.33 10.49
CA SER A 45 16.45 13.18 9.74
C SER A 45 15.70 11.89 10.07
N LEU A 46 15.90 10.83 9.27
CA LEU A 46 15.32 9.50 9.55
C LEU A 46 15.87 8.86 10.83
N GLU A 47 16.99 9.34 11.35
CA GLU A 47 17.57 8.97 12.66
C GLU A 47 16.93 9.73 13.81
N GLY A 48 16.12 10.77 13.53
CA GLY A 48 15.46 11.60 14.54
C GLY A 48 16.28 12.81 14.97
N LEU A 49 17.30 13.22 14.19
CA LEU A 49 18.07 14.45 14.45
C LEU A 49 17.33 15.64 13.83
N ALA A 50 17.12 16.68 14.62
CA ALA A 50 16.42 17.90 14.20
C ALA A 50 17.41 19.07 14.07
N ASP A 51 17.13 19.98 13.15
CA ASP A 51 17.88 21.22 12.90
C ASP A 51 17.48 22.37 13.86
N SER A 52 16.41 22.19 14.62
CA SER A 52 15.82 23.22 15.50
C SER A 52 15.12 22.57 16.71
N PRO A 53 14.78 23.34 17.78
CA PRO A 53 14.03 22.81 18.92
C PRO A 53 12.71 22.16 18.52
N LEU A 54 12.30 21.15 19.30
CA LEU A 54 11.13 20.31 19.03
C LEU A 54 9.99 20.52 20.05
N ASP A 55 10.18 21.36 21.06
CA ASP A 55 9.26 21.50 22.19
C ASP A 55 7.87 22.00 21.80
N ASP A 56 7.77 22.83 20.76
CA ASP A 56 6.55 23.43 20.22
C ASP A 56 6.02 22.73 18.96
N VAL A 57 6.62 21.61 18.56
CA VAL A 57 6.17 20.83 17.40
C VAL A 57 4.82 20.19 17.70
N GLU A 58 3.78 20.56 16.97
CA GLU A 58 2.42 20.04 17.09
C GLU A 58 2.07 19.04 16.00
N VAL A 59 2.71 19.13 14.83
CA VAL A 59 2.44 18.28 13.65
C VAL A 59 3.74 17.64 13.16
N LEU A 60 3.68 16.36 12.84
CA LEU A 60 4.81 15.63 12.23
C LEU A 60 4.37 15.01 10.89
N LEU A 61 5.03 15.42 9.80
CA LEU A 61 5.01 14.68 8.54
C LEU A 61 6.10 13.61 8.60
N ARG A 62 5.69 12.36 8.83
CA ARG A 62 6.57 11.22 9.08
C ARG A 62 6.81 10.40 7.81
N GLY A 63 8.04 10.39 7.33
CA GLY A 63 8.53 9.48 6.28
C GLY A 63 8.87 8.06 6.81
N PRO A 64 9.61 7.24 6.04
CA PRO A 64 9.87 5.82 6.34
C PRO A 64 10.92 5.63 7.45
N MET A 65 10.72 6.26 8.58
CA MET A 65 11.56 6.17 9.76
C MET A 65 11.39 4.83 10.48
N ARG A 66 12.48 4.29 11.05
CA ARG A 66 12.41 3.10 11.93
C ARG A 66 11.64 3.41 13.20
N THR A 67 10.89 2.42 13.71
CA THR A 67 10.08 2.55 14.92
C THR A 67 10.86 3.11 16.11
N ALA A 68 12.04 2.57 16.42
CA ALA A 68 12.88 3.04 17.52
C ALA A 68 13.35 4.51 17.37
N ASN A 69 13.51 5.01 16.14
CA ASN A 69 13.85 6.41 15.89
C ASN A 69 12.60 7.30 16.06
N PHE A 70 11.44 6.78 15.67
CA PHE A 70 10.17 7.47 15.86
C PHE A 70 9.84 7.63 17.35
N ASP A 71 9.95 6.56 18.16
CA ASP A 71 9.68 6.65 19.61
C ASP A 71 10.64 7.63 20.31
N ARG A 72 11.93 7.65 19.93
CA ARG A 72 12.87 8.67 20.43
C ARG A 72 12.50 10.09 20.00
N LEU A 73 11.98 10.27 18.79
CA LEU A 73 11.50 11.57 18.33
C LEU A 73 10.24 11.98 19.10
N LEU A 74 9.30 11.08 19.32
CA LEU A 74 8.11 11.32 20.12
C LEU A 74 8.44 11.85 21.52
N ALA A 75 9.43 11.25 22.21
CA ALA A 75 9.86 11.67 23.54
C ALA A 75 10.38 13.11 23.57
N ARG A 76 10.84 13.66 22.43
CA ARG A 76 11.37 15.02 22.29
C ARG A 76 10.35 16.03 21.79
N CYS A 77 9.15 15.60 21.43
CA CYS A 77 8.05 16.45 20.94
C CYS A 77 6.89 16.45 21.94
N PRO A 78 6.99 17.14 23.10
CA PRO A 78 5.94 17.09 24.13
C PRO A 78 4.61 17.68 23.66
N SER A 79 4.64 18.65 22.74
CA SER A 79 3.45 19.33 22.21
C SER A 79 2.81 18.61 21.02
N LEU A 80 3.37 17.47 20.55
CA LEU A 80 2.90 16.77 19.35
C LEU A 80 1.46 16.26 19.55
N ARG A 81 0.59 16.57 18.59
CA ARG A 81 -0.82 16.22 18.57
C ARG A 81 -1.22 15.36 17.38
N TRP A 82 -0.57 15.62 16.22
CA TRP A 82 -0.90 14.95 14.97
C TRP A 82 0.34 14.45 14.23
N VAL A 83 0.27 13.19 13.81
CA VAL A 83 1.26 12.55 12.94
C VAL A 83 0.60 12.19 11.62
N HIS A 84 1.09 12.74 10.50
CA HIS A 84 0.75 12.26 9.18
C HIS A 84 1.83 11.29 8.70
N SER A 85 1.48 10.02 8.51
CA SER A 85 2.37 9.04 7.90
C SER A 85 2.39 9.22 6.38
N ALA A 86 3.57 9.52 5.82
CA ALA A 86 3.75 9.61 4.36
C ALA A 86 3.68 8.24 3.65
N THR A 87 3.33 7.17 4.38
CA THR A 87 3.09 5.82 3.85
C THR A 87 1.64 5.41 4.09
N ALA A 88 1.10 4.53 3.24
CA ALA A 88 -0.24 3.98 3.44
C ALA A 88 -0.27 2.98 4.61
N GLY A 89 0.76 2.16 4.76
CA GLY A 89 0.89 1.24 5.89
C GLY A 89 1.28 1.98 7.17
N VAL A 90 0.74 1.53 8.30
CA VAL A 90 0.84 2.22 9.59
C VAL A 90 1.53 1.39 10.68
N GLU A 91 2.02 0.22 10.34
CA GLU A 91 2.63 -0.74 11.26
C GLU A 91 3.82 -0.15 12.04
N ARG A 92 4.50 0.85 11.47
CA ARG A 92 5.66 1.52 12.08
C ARG A 92 5.33 2.83 12.80
N VAL A 93 4.08 3.28 12.74
CA VAL A 93 3.63 4.52 13.41
C VAL A 93 2.67 4.23 14.56
N LEU A 94 1.95 3.10 14.51
CA LEU A 94 1.12 2.61 15.62
C LEU A 94 2.00 1.95 16.68
N THR A 95 2.77 2.77 17.40
CA THR A 95 3.59 2.29 18.51
C THR A 95 2.84 2.41 19.84
N PRO A 96 3.20 1.62 20.87
CA PRO A 96 2.63 1.78 22.21
C PRO A 96 2.73 3.21 22.75
N ASP A 97 3.84 3.90 22.48
CA ASP A 97 4.06 5.28 22.91
C ASP A 97 3.13 6.25 22.19
N ALA A 98 2.93 6.08 20.89
CA ALA A 98 1.99 6.89 20.11
C ALA A 98 0.54 6.68 20.60
N ALA A 99 0.16 5.43 20.86
CA ALA A 99 -1.15 5.07 21.39
C ALA A 99 -1.38 5.64 22.80
N ALA A 100 -0.40 5.49 23.70
CA ALA A 100 -0.48 6.01 25.07
C ALA A 100 -0.64 7.53 25.12
N ARG A 101 -0.11 8.26 24.13
CA ARG A 101 -0.26 9.72 24.01
C ARG A 101 -1.57 10.16 23.37
N GLY A 102 -2.39 9.24 22.86
CA GLY A 102 -3.63 9.56 22.16
C GLY A 102 -3.43 10.44 20.92
N LEU A 103 -2.31 10.25 20.20
CA LEU A 103 -2.00 11.05 19.01
C LEU A 103 -3.01 10.78 17.90
N MET A 104 -3.45 11.86 17.24
CA MET A 104 -4.12 11.74 15.95
C MET A 104 -3.14 11.19 14.93
N ILE A 105 -3.49 10.12 14.24
CA ILE A 105 -2.66 9.55 13.19
C ILE A 105 -3.48 9.51 11.90
N THR A 106 -2.92 10.08 10.82
CA THR A 106 -3.45 9.94 9.46
C THR A 106 -2.40 9.31 8.57
N ASN A 107 -2.82 8.66 7.48
CA ASN A 107 -1.90 8.01 6.54
C ASN A 107 -2.06 8.53 5.10
N ALA A 108 -1.15 8.11 4.23
CA ALA A 108 -1.11 8.49 2.82
C ALA A 108 -1.97 7.56 1.93
N ARG A 109 -3.10 7.02 2.44
CA ARG A 109 -4.05 6.24 1.62
C ARG A 109 -4.52 7.08 0.43
N GLY A 110 -4.58 6.48 -0.75
CA GLY A 110 -4.92 7.14 -2.01
C GLY A 110 -3.70 7.57 -2.83
N VAL A 111 -2.62 8.02 -2.19
CA VAL A 111 -1.41 8.52 -2.87
C VAL A 111 -0.78 7.49 -3.81
N PHE A 112 -0.78 6.22 -3.40
CA PHE A 112 -0.12 5.12 -4.10
C PHE A 112 -1.05 4.26 -4.95
N SER A 113 -2.35 4.54 -4.93
CA SER A 113 -3.35 3.65 -5.53
C SER A 113 -3.22 3.54 -7.04
N GLU A 114 -2.95 4.65 -7.71
CA GLU A 114 -2.78 4.68 -9.16
C GLU A 114 -1.54 3.93 -9.63
N PRO A 115 -0.30 4.26 -9.16
CA PRO A 115 0.89 3.56 -9.63
C PRO A 115 0.85 2.06 -9.31
N ILE A 116 0.31 1.65 -8.14
CA ILE A 116 0.17 0.24 -7.79
C ILE A 116 -0.82 -0.46 -8.72
N ALA A 117 -1.92 0.19 -9.09
CA ALA A 117 -2.89 -0.37 -10.02
C ALA A 117 -2.33 -0.50 -11.44
N GLU A 118 -1.61 0.51 -11.93
CA GLU A 118 -0.90 0.47 -13.22
C GLU A 118 0.14 -0.65 -13.23
N TYR A 119 0.96 -0.76 -12.18
CA TYR A 119 1.92 -1.85 -12.00
C TYR A 119 1.22 -3.22 -12.04
N THR A 120 0.13 -3.39 -11.31
CA THR A 120 -0.61 -4.66 -11.24
C THR A 120 -1.14 -5.07 -12.61
N VAL A 121 -1.76 -4.15 -13.35
CA VAL A 121 -2.27 -4.41 -14.70
C VAL A 121 -1.15 -4.66 -15.69
N MET A 122 -0.03 -3.93 -15.61
CA MET A 122 1.18 -4.20 -16.40
C MET A 122 1.68 -5.64 -16.19
N MET A 123 1.73 -6.10 -14.93
CA MET A 123 2.20 -7.45 -14.62
C MET A 123 1.23 -8.52 -15.14
N ILE A 124 -0.08 -8.31 -15.01
CA ILE A 124 -1.09 -9.21 -15.62
C ILE A 124 -0.92 -9.27 -17.13
N LEU A 125 -0.80 -8.13 -17.79
CA LEU A 125 -0.57 -8.08 -19.24
C LEU A 125 0.74 -8.73 -19.63
N SER A 126 1.80 -8.56 -18.85
CA SER A 126 3.11 -9.20 -19.09
C SER A 126 3.00 -10.72 -19.09
N VAL A 127 2.27 -11.30 -18.16
CA VAL A 127 2.00 -12.74 -18.10
C VAL A 127 1.12 -13.18 -19.28
N LEU A 128 0.00 -12.50 -19.52
CA LEU A 128 -0.91 -12.85 -20.63
C LEU A 128 -0.23 -12.78 -22.00
N ARG A 129 0.73 -11.87 -22.17
CA ARG A 129 1.49 -11.70 -23.42
C ARG A 129 2.81 -12.48 -23.42
N ARG A 130 3.08 -13.25 -22.36
CA ARG A 130 4.27 -14.10 -22.21
C ARG A 130 5.57 -13.30 -22.33
N LEU A 131 5.59 -12.08 -21.77
CA LEU A 131 6.73 -11.19 -21.88
C LEU A 131 8.03 -11.75 -21.26
N PRO A 132 8.00 -12.45 -20.11
CA PRO A 132 9.20 -13.09 -19.55
C PRO A 132 9.85 -14.07 -20.54
N GLU A 133 9.07 -14.97 -21.13
CA GLU A 133 9.56 -15.98 -22.07
C GLU A 133 10.04 -15.35 -23.39
N LEU A 134 9.39 -14.25 -23.82
CA LEU A 134 9.89 -13.50 -24.99
C LEU A 134 11.26 -12.88 -24.74
N PHE A 135 11.55 -12.44 -23.51
CA PHE A 135 12.88 -11.97 -23.14
C PHE A 135 13.91 -13.09 -23.07
N GLU A 136 13.54 -14.29 -22.62
CA GLU A 136 14.39 -15.48 -22.66
C GLU A 136 14.75 -15.83 -24.11
N LEU A 137 13.74 -15.95 -25.00
CA LEU A 137 13.92 -16.20 -26.41
C LEU A 137 14.83 -15.14 -27.10
N GLN A 138 14.65 -13.86 -26.71
CA GLN A 138 15.55 -12.79 -27.18
C GLN A 138 16.98 -13.02 -26.71
N GLY A 139 17.20 -13.41 -25.46
CA GLY A 139 18.52 -13.76 -24.93
C GLY A 139 19.19 -14.92 -25.68
N GLU A 140 18.40 -15.90 -26.06
CA GLU A 140 18.79 -17.06 -26.86
C GLU A 140 18.90 -16.76 -28.37
N ARG A 141 18.58 -15.56 -28.84
CA ARG A 141 18.50 -15.16 -30.24
C ARG A 141 17.53 -16.04 -31.06
N THR A 142 16.48 -16.52 -30.44
CA THR A 142 15.46 -17.39 -31.04
C THR A 142 14.26 -16.55 -31.48
N TRP A 143 13.92 -16.56 -32.77
CA TRP A 143 12.75 -15.88 -33.34
C TRP A 143 11.58 -16.82 -33.40
N GLN A 144 10.78 -16.86 -32.33
CA GLN A 144 9.64 -17.76 -32.19
C GLN A 144 8.41 -17.02 -31.69
N PRO A 145 7.25 -17.09 -32.38
CA PRO A 145 5.99 -16.57 -31.85
C PRO A 145 5.45 -17.47 -30.74
N LEU A 146 4.88 -16.87 -29.70
CA LEU A 146 4.24 -17.55 -28.58
C LEU A 146 2.74 -17.28 -28.60
N PRO A 147 1.88 -18.29 -28.34
CA PRO A 147 0.45 -18.07 -28.15
C PRO A 147 0.22 -17.22 -26.89
N ALA A 148 -0.66 -16.22 -26.98
CA ALA A 148 -0.93 -15.29 -25.92
C ALA A 148 -2.45 -15.19 -25.67
N ARG A 149 -2.82 -14.73 -24.47
CA ARG A 149 -4.22 -14.50 -24.07
C ARG A 149 -4.53 -12.98 -24.04
N GLU A 150 -5.81 -12.65 -24.13
CA GLU A 150 -6.29 -11.29 -23.98
C GLU A 150 -6.92 -11.08 -22.59
N MET A 151 -6.88 -9.83 -22.08
CA MET A 151 -7.46 -9.46 -20.78
C MET A 151 -8.95 -9.84 -20.66
N ARG A 152 -9.73 -9.72 -21.75
CA ARG A 152 -11.15 -10.08 -21.78
C ARG A 152 -11.45 -11.58 -21.60
N GLN A 153 -10.44 -12.43 -21.66
CA GLN A 153 -10.58 -13.87 -21.50
C GLN A 153 -10.34 -14.33 -20.06
N VAL A 154 -10.07 -13.40 -19.13
CA VAL A 154 -9.67 -13.75 -17.77
C VAL A 154 -10.57 -13.13 -16.72
N THR A 155 -10.66 -13.82 -15.59
CA THR A 155 -11.27 -13.34 -14.37
C THR A 155 -10.17 -12.87 -13.41
N ILE A 156 -10.32 -11.65 -12.91
CA ILE A 156 -9.42 -11.07 -11.90
C ILE A 156 -10.18 -11.01 -10.57
N GLY A 157 -9.65 -11.71 -9.57
CA GLY A 157 -10.13 -11.67 -8.21
C GLY A 157 -9.34 -10.64 -7.42
N VAL A 158 -10.00 -9.59 -6.92
CA VAL A 158 -9.37 -8.54 -6.11
C VAL A 158 -9.71 -8.78 -4.64
N VAL A 159 -8.74 -9.24 -3.87
CA VAL A 159 -8.88 -9.44 -2.43
C VAL A 159 -8.67 -8.10 -1.73
N GLY A 160 -9.78 -7.46 -1.35
CA GLY A 160 -9.82 -6.13 -0.73
C GLY A 160 -10.12 -5.00 -1.71
N LEU A 161 -11.38 -4.56 -1.78
CA LEU A 161 -11.83 -3.39 -2.54
C LEU A 161 -11.65 -2.08 -1.75
N GLY A 162 -10.44 -1.87 -1.23
CA GLY A 162 -9.96 -0.59 -0.70
C GLY A 162 -9.51 0.35 -1.83
N SER A 163 -8.78 1.43 -1.50
CA SER A 163 -8.31 2.42 -2.48
C SER A 163 -7.50 1.78 -3.64
N ILE A 164 -6.53 0.92 -3.32
CA ILE A 164 -5.73 0.21 -4.33
C ILE A 164 -6.61 -0.75 -5.14
N GLY A 165 -7.36 -1.63 -4.44
CA GLY A 165 -8.17 -2.66 -5.11
C GLY A 165 -9.23 -2.10 -6.05
N ARG A 166 -9.87 -0.96 -5.71
CA ARG A 166 -10.80 -0.26 -6.59
C ARG A 166 -10.12 0.25 -7.86
N ASN A 167 -8.92 0.82 -7.75
CA ASN A 167 -8.16 1.26 -8.92
C ASN A 167 -7.71 0.09 -9.79
N VAL A 168 -7.24 -1.02 -9.21
CA VAL A 168 -6.94 -2.26 -9.95
C VAL A 168 -8.18 -2.74 -10.70
N ALA A 169 -9.32 -2.84 -10.01
CA ALA A 169 -10.58 -3.28 -10.61
C ALA A 169 -11.00 -2.35 -11.75
N ARG A 170 -10.96 -1.04 -11.55
CA ARG A 170 -11.31 -0.04 -12.58
C ARG A 170 -10.45 -0.18 -13.83
N LEU A 171 -9.13 -0.32 -13.68
CA LEU A 171 -8.24 -0.51 -14.82
C LEU A 171 -8.49 -1.86 -15.51
N ALA A 172 -8.62 -2.95 -14.75
CA ALA A 172 -8.89 -4.27 -15.31
C ALA A 172 -10.20 -4.30 -16.12
N LEU A 173 -11.27 -3.69 -15.61
CA LEU A 173 -12.54 -3.53 -16.29
C LEU A 173 -12.42 -2.73 -17.58
N SER A 174 -11.57 -1.67 -17.61
CA SER A 174 -11.35 -0.88 -18.84
C SER A 174 -10.67 -1.68 -19.96
N PHE A 175 -9.92 -2.73 -19.61
CA PHE A 175 -9.38 -3.70 -20.54
C PHE A 175 -10.35 -4.84 -20.89
N GLY A 176 -11.56 -4.83 -20.33
CA GLY A 176 -12.60 -5.82 -20.60
C GLY A 176 -12.47 -7.12 -19.80
N ALA A 177 -11.66 -7.17 -18.75
CA ALA A 177 -11.60 -8.31 -17.85
C ALA A 177 -12.92 -8.48 -17.08
N ARG A 178 -13.23 -9.73 -16.71
CA ARG A 178 -14.22 -10.02 -15.68
C ARG A 178 -13.58 -9.78 -14.31
N VAL A 179 -14.22 -8.99 -13.42
CA VAL A 179 -13.66 -8.67 -12.12
C VAL A 179 -14.64 -9.01 -11.01
N ILE A 180 -14.16 -9.77 -10.03
CA ILE A 180 -14.84 -10.05 -8.75
C ILE A 180 -13.94 -9.55 -7.62
N GLY A 181 -14.52 -9.10 -6.51
CA GLY A 181 -13.71 -8.59 -5.41
C GLY A 181 -14.28 -8.96 -4.05
N THR A 182 -13.41 -8.93 -3.02
CA THR A 182 -13.89 -9.07 -1.65
C THR A 182 -13.88 -7.74 -0.91
N ARG A 183 -14.83 -7.59 0.03
CA ARG A 183 -14.90 -6.47 0.95
C ARG A 183 -15.43 -6.98 2.30
N LYS A 184 -14.87 -6.48 3.41
CA LYS A 184 -15.41 -6.75 4.74
C LYS A 184 -16.63 -5.85 4.96
N GLU A 185 -17.79 -6.43 5.27
CA GLU A 185 -18.99 -5.70 5.63
C GLU A 185 -19.22 -5.78 7.17
N PRO A 186 -19.72 -4.70 7.80
CA PRO A 186 -19.86 -3.37 7.23
C PRO A 186 -18.50 -2.69 7.09
N ASP A 187 -18.20 -2.09 5.94
CA ASP A 187 -17.05 -1.21 5.82
C ASP A 187 -17.37 0.10 6.55
N LEU A 188 -16.85 0.26 7.73
CA LEU A 188 -17.05 1.43 8.57
C LEU A 188 -16.38 2.70 8.03
N ARG A 189 -15.50 2.54 7.05
CA ARG A 189 -14.80 3.66 6.41
C ARG A 189 -15.65 4.28 5.33
N LYS A 190 -16.07 5.51 5.55
CA LYS A 190 -16.87 6.30 4.60
C LYS A 190 -16.04 7.25 3.75
N ASP A 191 -14.74 7.31 3.98
CA ASP A 191 -13.81 8.31 3.46
C ASP A 191 -12.99 7.84 2.26
N PHE A 192 -13.50 6.90 1.47
CA PHE A 192 -12.88 6.54 0.18
C PHE A 192 -13.08 7.66 -0.84
N THR A 193 -11.98 8.18 -1.38
CA THR A 193 -12.00 9.13 -2.49
C THR A 193 -12.35 8.45 -3.81
N GLU A 194 -12.00 7.17 -3.96
CA GLU A 194 -12.30 6.38 -5.13
C GLU A 194 -13.69 5.73 -5.03
N PRO A 195 -14.57 5.96 -6.00
CA PRO A 195 -15.87 5.29 -6.04
C PRO A 195 -15.70 3.78 -6.27
N MET A 196 -16.72 3.00 -5.91
CA MET A 196 -16.78 1.60 -6.30
C MET A 196 -16.86 1.52 -7.84
N PRO A 197 -15.97 0.76 -8.50
CA PRO A 197 -15.98 0.67 -9.96
C PRO A 197 -17.30 0.07 -10.48
N GLU A 198 -17.86 0.72 -11.48
CA GLU A 198 -19.00 0.15 -12.22
C GLU A 198 -18.53 -1.05 -13.06
N GLY A 199 -19.38 -2.09 -13.16
CA GLY A 199 -19.08 -3.29 -13.94
C GLY A 199 -18.41 -4.42 -13.15
N LEU A 200 -18.21 -4.27 -11.83
CA LEU A 200 -17.87 -5.42 -10.99
C LEU A 200 -18.96 -6.48 -11.09
N GLU A 201 -18.55 -7.72 -11.36
CA GLU A 201 -19.55 -8.81 -11.50
C GLU A 201 -20.13 -9.18 -10.14
N ARG A 202 -19.27 -9.30 -9.11
CA ARG A 202 -19.67 -9.58 -7.73
C ARG A 202 -18.75 -8.92 -6.73
N ILE A 203 -19.34 -8.54 -5.60
CA ILE A 203 -18.62 -8.16 -4.38
C ILE A 203 -18.97 -9.24 -3.35
N LEU A 204 -17.97 -9.98 -2.91
CA LEU A 204 -18.06 -11.07 -1.95
C LEU A 204 -17.66 -10.59 -0.56
N ASP A 205 -18.20 -11.21 0.48
CA ASP A 205 -17.66 -10.99 1.83
C ASP A 205 -16.34 -11.78 2.00
N HIS A 206 -15.59 -11.46 3.06
CA HIS A 206 -14.27 -12.03 3.32
C HIS A 206 -14.28 -13.55 3.57
N ASP A 207 -15.37 -14.11 4.08
CA ASP A 207 -15.56 -15.55 4.29
C ASP A 207 -15.82 -16.31 2.96
N GLN A 208 -16.26 -15.60 1.91
CA GLN A 208 -16.41 -16.13 0.56
C GLN A 208 -15.11 -16.08 -0.28
N LEU A 209 -13.96 -15.81 0.34
CA LEU A 209 -12.67 -15.85 -0.34
C LEU A 209 -12.44 -17.16 -1.14
N PRO A 210 -12.81 -18.36 -0.66
CA PRO A 210 -12.67 -19.59 -1.46
C PRO A 210 -13.36 -19.55 -2.82
N GLU A 211 -14.52 -18.90 -2.95
CA GLU A 211 -15.21 -18.72 -4.22
C GLU A 211 -14.39 -17.86 -5.19
N LEU A 212 -13.86 -16.73 -4.69
CA LEU A 212 -12.98 -15.87 -5.47
C LEU A 212 -11.75 -16.63 -5.96
N LEU A 213 -11.09 -17.42 -5.09
CA LEU A 213 -9.88 -18.17 -5.43
C LEU A 213 -10.13 -19.21 -6.53
N ALA A 214 -11.26 -19.92 -6.46
CA ALA A 214 -11.62 -20.97 -7.40
C ALA A 214 -11.97 -20.45 -8.81
N GLU A 215 -12.44 -19.20 -8.91
CA GLU A 215 -12.91 -18.63 -10.19
C GLU A 215 -11.86 -17.75 -10.88
N SER A 216 -10.86 -17.25 -10.15
CA SER A 216 -9.94 -16.23 -10.64
C SER A 216 -8.75 -16.81 -11.39
N ASP A 217 -8.47 -16.29 -12.60
CA ASP A 217 -7.21 -16.54 -13.31
C ASP A 217 -6.06 -15.76 -12.67
N PHE A 218 -6.35 -14.57 -12.13
CA PHE A 218 -5.41 -13.76 -11.36
C PHE A 218 -6.04 -13.35 -10.04
N VAL A 219 -5.35 -13.60 -8.93
CA VAL A 219 -5.76 -13.19 -7.58
C VAL A 219 -4.83 -12.06 -7.13
N VAL A 220 -5.37 -10.88 -6.90
CA VAL A 220 -4.62 -9.68 -6.45
C VAL A 220 -4.89 -9.42 -4.99
N LEU A 221 -3.84 -9.39 -4.17
CA LEU A 221 -3.93 -9.06 -2.75
C LEU A 221 -3.77 -7.55 -2.57
N ALA A 222 -4.82 -6.89 -2.05
CA ALA A 222 -4.88 -5.45 -1.79
C ALA A 222 -5.52 -5.14 -0.41
N VAL A 223 -5.29 -6.01 0.58
CA VAL A 223 -5.74 -5.86 1.97
C VAL A 223 -4.60 -5.42 2.89
N PRO A 224 -4.88 -4.72 4.01
CA PRO A 224 -3.88 -4.42 5.02
C PRO A 224 -3.41 -5.69 5.74
N LEU A 225 -2.23 -5.62 6.35
CA LEU A 225 -1.75 -6.64 7.27
C LEU A 225 -2.41 -6.43 8.64
N THR A 226 -3.15 -7.41 9.08
CA THR A 226 -3.79 -7.49 10.40
C THR A 226 -3.60 -8.90 10.95
N PRO A 227 -3.91 -9.18 12.23
CA PRO A 227 -3.88 -10.55 12.75
C PRO A 227 -4.73 -11.54 11.93
N GLU A 228 -5.87 -11.09 11.36
CA GLU A 228 -6.75 -11.93 10.55
C GLU A 228 -6.21 -12.18 9.13
N THR A 229 -5.39 -11.27 8.60
CA THR A 229 -4.83 -11.36 7.26
C THR A 229 -3.40 -11.87 7.22
N ASP A 230 -2.74 -12.05 8.38
CA ASP A 230 -1.43 -12.72 8.45
C ASP A 230 -1.55 -14.13 7.87
N LYS A 231 -0.67 -14.46 6.91
CA LYS A 231 -0.74 -15.71 6.14
C LYS A 231 -2.12 -16.00 5.55
N LEU A 232 -2.81 -14.94 5.10
CA LEU A 232 -4.10 -15.07 4.43
C LEU A 232 -4.03 -16.13 3.33
N MET A 233 -2.96 -16.11 2.51
CA MET A 233 -2.69 -17.12 1.48
C MET A 233 -1.78 -18.22 2.06
N ASN A 234 -2.39 -19.11 2.83
CA ASN A 234 -1.78 -20.32 3.38
C ASN A 234 -1.92 -21.53 2.45
N GLY A 235 -1.36 -22.68 2.84
CA GLY A 235 -1.40 -23.90 2.01
C GLY A 235 -2.80 -24.32 1.54
N PRO A 236 -3.80 -24.44 2.42
CA PRO A 236 -5.18 -24.76 2.02
C PRO A 236 -5.77 -23.77 1.01
N ARG A 237 -5.57 -22.46 1.18
CA ARG A 237 -6.09 -21.45 0.25
C ARG A 237 -5.35 -21.44 -1.08
N LEU A 238 -4.03 -21.63 -1.08
CA LEU A 238 -3.27 -21.78 -2.32
C LEU A 238 -3.70 -23.02 -3.12
N ALA A 239 -4.10 -24.10 -2.43
CA ALA A 239 -4.65 -25.29 -3.08
C ALA A 239 -6.07 -25.11 -3.64
N GLN A 240 -6.80 -24.09 -3.21
CA GLN A 240 -8.14 -23.73 -3.74
C GLN A 240 -8.07 -22.80 -4.96
N MET A 241 -6.90 -22.31 -5.30
CA MET A 241 -6.73 -21.47 -6.48
C MET A 241 -7.04 -22.26 -7.74
N LYS A 242 -7.57 -21.57 -8.75
CA LYS A 242 -7.88 -22.14 -10.06
C LYS A 242 -6.64 -22.73 -10.71
N GLN A 243 -6.82 -23.81 -11.49
CA GLN A 243 -5.73 -24.35 -12.31
C GLN A 243 -5.16 -23.30 -13.26
N ASP A 244 -3.84 -23.24 -13.38
CA ASP A 244 -3.07 -22.28 -14.21
C ASP A 244 -3.30 -20.80 -13.84
N SER A 245 -3.66 -20.54 -12.56
CA SER A 245 -3.86 -19.18 -12.04
C SER A 245 -2.59 -18.56 -11.50
N TRP A 246 -2.64 -17.25 -11.29
CA TRP A 246 -1.54 -16.43 -10.78
C TRP A 246 -1.94 -15.70 -9.51
N LEU A 247 -1.04 -15.66 -8.53
CA LEU A 247 -1.16 -14.84 -7.32
C LEU A 247 -0.33 -13.57 -7.48
N ILE A 248 -0.90 -12.40 -7.20
CA ILE A 248 -0.20 -11.11 -7.22
C ILE A 248 -0.28 -10.46 -5.85
N ASN A 249 0.86 -10.21 -5.22
CA ASN A 249 0.93 -9.55 -3.93
C ASN A 249 1.60 -8.17 -4.06
N VAL A 250 0.79 -7.11 -4.00
CA VAL A 250 1.21 -5.70 -3.97
C VAL A 250 0.91 -5.03 -2.63
N ALA A 251 0.58 -5.82 -1.61
CA ALA A 251 0.19 -5.31 -0.29
C ALA A 251 1.29 -5.49 0.76
N ARG A 252 1.38 -6.68 1.38
CA ARG A 252 2.41 -7.02 2.39
C ARG A 252 2.88 -8.46 2.23
N GLY A 253 4.17 -8.69 2.40
CA GLY A 253 4.77 -10.02 2.26
C GLY A 253 4.18 -11.06 3.22
N GLN A 254 3.81 -10.64 4.43
CA GLN A 254 3.23 -11.50 5.47
C GLN A 254 1.85 -12.05 5.12
N LEU A 255 1.16 -11.50 4.15
CA LEU A 255 -0.13 -12.04 3.67
C LEU A 255 0.01 -13.43 3.05
N VAL A 256 1.23 -13.81 2.64
CA VAL A 256 1.50 -15.07 1.95
C VAL A 256 2.43 -15.94 2.81
N ASP A 257 2.01 -17.16 3.11
CA ASP A 257 2.93 -18.17 3.64
C ASP A 257 3.91 -18.58 2.53
N GLN A 258 5.12 -18.01 2.57
CA GLN A 258 6.13 -18.21 1.53
C GLN A 258 6.56 -19.67 1.36
N ARG A 259 6.56 -20.47 2.46
CA ARG A 259 6.87 -21.89 2.39
C ARG A 259 5.75 -22.67 1.69
N ALA A 260 4.50 -22.31 1.98
CA ALA A 260 3.36 -22.89 1.29
C ALA A 260 3.32 -22.48 -0.19
N LEU A 261 3.64 -21.21 -0.52
CA LEU A 261 3.76 -20.74 -1.88
C LEU A 261 4.81 -21.52 -2.68
N LEU A 262 6.01 -21.70 -2.15
CA LEU A 262 7.05 -22.49 -2.80
C LEU A 262 6.62 -23.94 -3.12
N ARG A 263 5.83 -24.55 -2.22
CA ARG A 263 5.24 -25.87 -2.50
C ARG A 263 4.15 -25.81 -3.57
N ALA A 264 3.30 -24.79 -3.52
CA ALA A 264 2.21 -24.61 -4.48
C ALA A 264 2.71 -24.34 -5.90
N LEU A 265 3.77 -23.55 -6.06
CA LEU A 265 4.40 -23.30 -7.36
C LEU A 265 5.06 -24.55 -7.96
N ARG A 266 5.52 -25.49 -7.14
CA ARG A 266 6.14 -26.74 -7.63
C ARG A 266 5.15 -27.85 -7.91
N ASN A 267 4.07 -27.95 -7.14
CA ASN A 267 3.20 -29.13 -7.11
C ASN A 267 1.70 -28.78 -6.99
N GLY A 268 1.36 -27.51 -6.95
CA GLY A 268 -0.01 -27.03 -6.80
C GLY A 268 -0.71 -26.70 -8.13
N PRO A 269 -1.92 -26.12 -8.08
CA PRO A 269 -2.71 -25.79 -9.26
C PRO A 269 -2.21 -24.54 -9.99
N MET A 270 -1.51 -23.62 -9.31
CA MET A 270 -1.15 -22.33 -9.86
C MET A 270 0.02 -22.41 -10.83
N GLU A 271 -0.01 -21.58 -11.87
CA GLU A 271 1.07 -21.44 -12.85
C GLU A 271 2.20 -20.55 -12.30
N GLY A 272 1.87 -19.50 -11.54
CA GLY A 272 2.87 -18.60 -11.02
C GLY A 272 2.41 -17.64 -9.94
N ALA A 273 3.34 -16.79 -9.52
CA ALA A 273 3.08 -15.69 -8.61
C ALA A 273 3.94 -14.46 -8.95
N ILE A 274 3.45 -13.29 -8.58
CA ILE A 274 4.14 -12.01 -8.69
C ILE A 274 4.18 -11.40 -7.30
N LEU A 275 5.36 -11.22 -6.75
CA LEU A 275 5.56 -10.67 -5.42
C LEU A 275 6.33 -9.35 -5.53
N ASP A 276 5.64 -8.22 -5.33
CA ASP A 276 6.29 -6.93 -5.14
C ASP A 276 6.69 -6.72 -3.67
N THR A 277 5.99 -7.39 -2.75
CA THR A 277 6.28 -7.38 -1.32
C THR A 277 6.60 -8.78 -0.81
N ILE A 278 7.63 -8.89 0.02
CA ILE A 278 8.14 -10.16 0.54
C ILE A 278 8.26 -10.05 2.07
N TRP A 279 8.27 -11.19 2.76
CA TRP A 279 8.34 -11.22 4.22
C TRP A 279 9.60 -10.55 4.77
N GLU A 280 10.76 -10.88 4.18
CA GLU A 280 12.04 -10.28 4.57
C GLU A 280 12.55 -9.38 3.45
N GLU A 281 12.57 -8.08 3.71
CA GLU A 281 13.03 -7.06 2.77
C GLU A 281 14.25 -6.32 3.34
N PRO A 282 15.38 -6.26 2.59
CA PRO A 282 15.64 -6.84 1.27
C PRO A 282 15.69 -8.37 1.27
N LEU A 283 15.24 -9.00 0.15
CA LEU A 283 15.31 -10.45 0.00
C LEU A 283 16.77 -10.93 0.02
N PRO A 284 17.17 -11.83 0.95
CA PRO A 284 18.52 -12.38 0.98
C PRO A 284 18.89 -13.09 -0.32
N ALA A 285 20.16 -12.95 -0.77
CA ALA A 285 20.65 -13.62 -1.98
C ALA A 285 20.57 -15.16 -1.91
N SER A 286 20.53 -15.72 -0.70
CA SER A 286 20.37 -17.16 -0.46
C SER A 286 18.92 -17.64 -0.39
N SER A 287 17.95 -16.76 -0.63
CA SER A 287 16.54 -17.13 -0.54
C SER A 287 16.13 -18.08 -1.66
N PRO A 288 15.42 -19.18 -1.33
CA PRO A 288 14.92 -20.12 -2.34
C PRO A 288 13.81 -19.55 -3.23
N LEU A 289 13.35 -18.34 -2.95
CA LEU A 289 12.37 -17.64 -3.79
C LEU A 289 12.98 -17.22 -5.14
N TRP A 290 14.29 -16.94 -5.20
CA TRP A 290 14.96 -16.56 -6.47
C TRP A 290 14.86 -17.65 -7.55
N ASP A 291 14.85 -18.91 -7.14
CA ASP A 291 14.84 -20.06 -8.05
C ASP A 291 13.47 -20.76 -8.12
N ALA A 292 12.40 -20.12 -7.61
CA ALA A 292 11.07 -20.70 -7.62
C ALA A 292 10.47 -20.64 -9.04
N PRO A 293 9.93 -21.76 -9.58
CA PRO A 293 9.33 -21.76 -10.89
C PRO A 293 8.11 -20.85 -10.95
N GLY A 294 7.94 -20.10 -12.04
CA GLY A 294 6.80 -19.21 -12.25
C GLY A 294 6.75 -18.02 -11.29
N LEU A 295 7.81 -17.73 -10.54
CA LEU A 295 7.83 -16.61 -9.59
C LEU A 295 8.52 -15.39 -10.21
N ILE A 296 7.79 -14.27 -10.25
CA ILE A 296 8.32 -12.95 -10.61
C ILE A 296 8.42 -12.12 -9.33
N ILE A 297 9.61 -11.57 -9.06
CA ILE A 297 9.90 -10.76 -7.89
C ILE A 297 10.28 -9.35 -8.32
N THR A 298 9.71 -8.35 -7.66
CA THR A 298 10.14 -6.96 -7.76
C THR A 298 10.42 -6.37 -6.37
N PRO A 299 11.36 -5.41 -6.25
CA PRO A 299 11.88 -4.98 -4.96
C PRO A 299 11.01 -3.90 -4.30
N HIS A 300 9.73 -4.22 -4.02
CA HIS A 300 8.74 -3.32 -3.38
C HIS A 300 8.69 -1.95 -4.10
N THR A 301 8.49 -1.99 -5.40
CA THR A 301 8.57 -0.82 -6.29
C THR A 301 7.24 -0.45 -6.96
N SER A 302 6.18 -1.23 -6.78
CA SER A 302 4.86 -0.99 -7.39
C SER A 302 4.30 0.41 -7.11
N TRP A 303 4.68 1.00 -5.97
CA TRP A 303 4.27 2.35 -5.57
C TRP A 303 5.01 3.47 -6.31
N SER A 304 6.15 3.16 -6.96
CA SER A 304 7.06 4.16 -7.50
C SER A 304 6.48 4.90 -8.70
N SER A 305 6.42 6.21 -8.61
CA SER A 305 5.98 7.10 -9.69
C SER A 305 6.55 8.50 -9.47
N GLY A 306 6.87 9.22 -10.55
CA GLY A 306 7.30 10.62 -10.49
C GLY A 306 6.29 11.58 -9.86
N ARG A 307 5.02 11.15 -9.69
CA ARG A 307 3.93 11.94 -9.12
C ARG A 307 3.65 11.66 -7.64
N VAL A 308 4.29 10.66 -7.04
CA VAL A 308 4.01 10.25 -5.64
C VAL A 308 4.29 11.37 -4.66
N LEU A 309 5.43 12.08 -4.80
CA LEU A 309 5.76 13.19 -3.92
C LEU A 309 4.74 14.32 -4.03
N ASP A 310 4.35 14.70 -5.25
CA ASP A 310 3.37 15.76 -5.47
C ASP A 310 2.02 15.43 -4.82
N ARG A 311 1.50 14.19 -5.04
CA ARG A 311 0.25 13.72 -4.40
C ARG A 311 0.35 13.69 -2.87
N SER A 312 1.51 13.26 -2.33
CA SER A 312 1.76 13.22 -0.88
C SER A 312 1.71 14.62 -0.27
N ILE A 313 2.32 15.61 -0.94
CA ILE A 313 2.30 17.01 -0.49
C ILE A 313 0.90 17.61 -0.63
N GLU A 314 0.19 17.33 -1.72
CA GLU A 314 -1.20 17.76 -1.90
C GLU A 314 -2.09 17.29 -0.76
N LEU A 315 -2.02 15.99 -0.45
CA LEU A 315 -2.79 15.39 0.64
C LEU A 315 -2.44 16.00 1.99
N PHE A 316 -1.14 16.16 2.27
CA PHE A 316 -0.69 16.75 3.53
C PHE A 316 -1.13 18.21 3.67
N CYS A 317 -1.07 19.00 2.60
CA CYS A 317 -1.53 20.41 2.61
C CYS A 317 -3.06 20.50 2.81
N ASP A 318 -3.87 19.63 2.18
CA ASP A 318 -5.32 19.56 2.46
C ASP A 318 -5.57 19.24 3.95
N TYR A 319 -4.81 18.29 4.51
CA TYR A 319 -4.96 17.91 5.91
C TYR A 319 -4.49 19.01 6.87
N LEU A 320 -3.43 19.76 6.54
CA LEU A 320 -3.04 20.94 7.32
C LEU A 320 -4.15 21.99 7.34
N ALA A 321 -4.78 22.23 6.18
CA ALA A 321 -5.91 23.14 6.10
C ALA A 321 -7.11 22.65 6.94
N ARG A 322 -7.42 21.34 6.88
CA ARG A 322 -8.48 20.74 7.72
C ARG A 322 -8.17 20.85 9.21
N TYR A 323 -6.93 20.56 9.61
CA TYR A 323 -6.47 20.67 10.99
C TYR A 323 -6.62 22.10 11.50
N ARG A 324 -6.13 23.09 10.75
CA ARG A 324 -6.23 24.53 11.06
C ARG A 324 -7.68 24.99 11.18
N ASP A 325 -8.55 24.53 10.27
CA ASP A 325 -9.94 24.98 10.18
C ASP A 325 -10.87 24.16 11.12
N GLY A 326 -10.36 23.22 11.90
CA GLY A 326 -11.15 22.33 12.77
C GLY A 326 -12.10 21.40 11.99
N ARG A 327 -11.82 21.14 10.71
CA ARG A 327 -12.61 20.24 9.85
C ARG A 327 -12.29 18.78 10.12
N GLU A 328 -13.21 17.90 9.78
CA GLU A 328 -13.03 16.46 9.88
C GLU A 328 -11.77 16.01 9.11
N MET A 329 -10.91 15.25 9.78
CA MET A 329 -9.72 14.66 9.17
C MET A 329 -10.10 13.39 8.41
N LEU A 330 -9.55 13.23 7.22
CA LEU A 330 -9.69 12.01 6.42
C LEU A 330 -8.52 11.06 6.68
N ASN A 331 -8.67 9.81 6.26
CA ASN A 331 -7.64 8.77 6.45
C ASN A 331 -7.14 8.66 7.91
N LEU A 332 -8.03 8.91 8.86
CA LEU A 332 -7.73 8.62 10.26
C LEU A 332 -7.47 7.13 10.42
N VAL A 333 -6.40 6.84 11.14
CA VAL A 333 -6.03 5.47 11.47
C VAL A 333 -6.77 5.05 12.72
N ASP A 334 -7.45 3.91 12.65
CA ASP A 334 -8.03 3.26 13.81
C ASP A 334 -6.96 2.40 14.49
N PRO A 335 -6.51 2.74 15.72
CA PRO A 335 -5.48 1.97 16.41
C PRO A 335 -5.89 0.53 16.74
N GLU A 336 -7.20 0.28 16.95
CA GLU A 336 -7.72 -1.06 17.28
C GLU A 336 -7.80 -1.92 16.02
N ALA A 337 -8.22 -1.34 14.89
CA ALA A 337 -8.27 -2.03 13.61
C ALA A 337 -6.87 -2.20 12.98
N GLY A 338 -5.89 -1.37 13.37
CA GLY A 338 -4.52 -1.43 12.86
C GLY A 338 -4.34 -0.82 11.46
N TYR A 339 -5.30 -0.01 10.96
CA TYR A 339 -5.25 0.60 9.63
C TYR A 339 -6.17 1.81 9.51
#